data_9ed49c1fec456c500ceabc535de4bdd1
#
_entry.id   9ed49c1fec456c500ceabc535de4bdd1
#
_cell.length_a   1.000
_cell.length_b   1.000
_cell.length_c   1.000
_cell.angle_alpha   90.00
_cell.angle_beta   90.00
_cell.angle_gamma   90.00
#
_symmetry.space_group_name_H-M   'P 1'
#
loop_
_entity.id
_entity.type
_entity.pdbx_description
1 polymer ?
#
loop_
_entity_poly.entity_id
_entity_poly.type
_entity_poly.pdbx_seq_one_letter_code
_entity_poly.pdbx_strand_id
1 'polypeptide(L)'
;MLLINRHKIYRQFFILILTSIISAQDFNIARIQYSGGGDWYADPSSLPNLIDFISDKTNIKIENSEYKIKLTSESLYGHTFLYLTGHGNIRFSDEEIGALRNHLLKGAFLHADDNYGMH
;
A
#
# COMPACT_ATOMS: atom_id res chain seq x y z
N MET A 1 17.65 -47.25 25.45
CA MET A 1 16.93 -47.11 24.18
C MET A 1 15.96 -45.91 24.31
N LEU A 2 16.35 -44.77 23.81
CA LEU A 2 15.56 -43.51 23.89
C LEU A 2 14.45 -43.57 22.83
N LEU A 3 13.22 -43.79 23.25
CA LEU A 3 12.04 -43.63 22.40
C LEU A 3 11.84 -42.13 22.09
N ILE A 4 12.45 -41.70 20.99
CA ILE A 4 12.21 -40.34 20.46
C ILE A 4 10.74 -40.24 20.09
N ASN A 5 10.02 -39.36 20.79
CA ASN A 5 8.59 -39.18 20.63
C ASN A 5 8.29 -38.52 19.25
N ARG A 6 8.03 -39.35 18.25
CA ARG A 6 7.83 -38.97 16.83
C ARG A 6 6.80 -37.84 16.68
N HIS A 7 5.78 -37.79 17.51
CA HIS A 7 4.76 -36.73 17.47
C HIS A 7 5.29 -35.34 17.86
N LYS A 8 6.29 -35.25 18.73
CA LYS A 8 6.94 -33.96 19.06
C LYS A 8 7.76 -33.45 17.90
N ILE A 9 8.44 -34.33 17.18
CA ILE A 9 9.28 -33.96 16.03
C ILE A 9 8.40 -33.45 14.88
N TYR A 10 7.30 -34.12 14.54
CA TYR A 10 6.39 -33.65 13.49
C TYR A 10 5.72 -32.31 13.83
N ARG A 11 5.38 -32.08 15.10
CA ARG A 11 4.80 -30.83 15.56
C ARG A 11 5.79 -29.65 15.47
N GLN A 12 7.07 -29.90 15.78
CA GLN A 12 8.12 -28.89 15.65
C GLN A 12 8.46 -28.62 14.18
N PHE A 13 8.49 -29.65 13.33
CA PHE A 13 8.67 -29.49 11.89
C PHE A 13 7.50 -28.71 11.24
N PHE A 14 6.28 -28.98 11.66
CA PHE A 14 5.08 -28.27 11.16
C PHE A 14 5.10 -26.78 11.55
N ILE A 15 5.53 -26.44 12.76
CA ILE A 15 5.70 -25.06 13.23
C ILE A 15 6.81 -24.36 12.44
N LEU A 16 7.92 -25.04 12.14
CA LEU A 16 9.02 -24.47 11.36
C LEU A 16 8.64 -24.17 9.90
N ILE A 17 7.80 -25.01 9.30
CA ILE A 17 7.29 -24.80 7.94
C ILE A 17 6.29 -23.63 7.90
N LEU A 18 5.48 -23.45 8.94
CA LEU A 18 4.51 -22.35 9.00
C LEU A 18 5.17 -20.97 9.12
N THR A 19 6.36 -20.88 9.71
CA THR A 19 7.09 -19.61 9.89
C THR A 19 7.84 -19.16 8.63
N SER A 20 8.00 -20.01 7.64
CA SER A 20 8.75 -19.72 6.41
C SER A 20 7.93 -19.09 5.27
N ILE A 21 6.63 -18.84 5.46
CA ILE A 21 5.74 -18.29 4.41
C ILE A 21 5.39 -16.80 4.63
N ILE A 22 6.06 -16.10 5.53
CA ILE A 22 5.92 -14.65 5.61
C ILE A 22 6.84 -14.06 4.53
N SER A 23 6.37 -14.08 3.30
CA SER A 23 6.95 -13.25 2.25
C SER A 23 6.66 -11.80 2.61
N ALA A 24 7.70 -11.01 2.92
CA ALA A 24 7.53 -9.57 3.03
C ALA A 24 7.07 -9.07 1.66
N GLN A 25 5.89 -8.47 1.62
CA GLN A 25 5.40 -7.81 0.41
C GLN A 25 6.34 -6.65 0.08
N ASP A 26 6.73 -6.51 -1.18
CA ASP A 26 7.52 -5.37 -1.61
C ASP A 26 6.74 -4.08 -1.36
N PHE A 27 7.46 -3.01 -1.04
CA PHE A 27 6.84 -1.69 -0.85
C PHE A 27 6.13 -1.27 -2.13
N ASN A 28 4.94 -0.72 -2.02
CA ASN A 28 4.19 -0.24 -3.17
C ASN A 28 3.52 1.10 -2.86
N ILE A 29 3.23 1.87 -3.92
CA ILE A 29 2.57 3.17 -3.85
C ILE A 29 1.26 3.09 -4.62
N ALA A 30 0.17 3.53 -3.99
CA ALA A 30 -1.15 3.58 -4.62
C ALA A 30 -1.64 5.02 -4.74
N ARG A 31 -1.85 5.47 -5.97
CA ARG A 31 -2.48 6.75 -6.31
C ARG A 31 -3.99 6.64 -6.13
N ILE A 32 -4.58 7.56 -5.38
CA ILE A 32 -6.03 7.61 -5.13
C ILE A 32 -6.73 8.27 -6.32
N GLN A 33 -7.72 7.57 -6.88
CA GLN A 33 -8.67 8.09 -7.85
C GLN A 33 -9.86 8.68 -7.09
N TYR A 34 -9.93 10.00 -7.01
CA TYR A 34 -10.99 10.70 -6.31
C TYR A 34 -12.00 11.36 -7.26
N SER A 35 -13.14 11.76 -6.72
CA SER A 35 -14.19 12.52 -7.41
C SER A 35 -14.11 14.01 -7.07
N GLY A 36 -14.94 14.84 -7.72
CA GLY A 36 -15.06 16.27 -7.41
C GLY A 36 -14.61 17.20 -8.52
N GLY A 37 -14.12 16.66 -9.64
CA GLY A 37 -13.68 17.43 -10.81
C GLY A 37 -12.20 17.80 -10.80
N GLY A 38 -11.45 17.40 -9.76
CA GLY A 38 -9.99 17.51 -9.78
C GLY A 38 -9.33 16.43 -10.61
N ASP A 39 -8.11 16.68 -10.99
CA ASP A 39 -7.31 15.85 -11.90
C ASP A 39 -6.33 14.93 -11.15
N TRP A 40 -6.87 13.91 -10.42
CA TRP A 40 -6.09 12.92 -9.68
C TRP A 40 -4.96 12.27 -10.53
N TYR A 41 -5.04 12.37 -11.83
CA TYR A 41 -4.08 11.85 -12.80
C TYR A 41 -2.99 12.87 -13.20
N ALA A 42 -2.98 14.04 -12.57
CA ALA A 42 -1.93 15.05 -12.79
C ALA A 42 -0.54 14.48 -12.48
N ASP A 43 0.47 15.10 -13.09
CA ASP A 43 1.88 14.72 -12.93
C ASP A 43 2.15 13.22 -13.12
N PRO A 44 1.87 12.69 -14.31
CA PRO A 44 1.92 11.24 -14.55
C PRO A 44 3.33 10.66 -14.40
N SER A 45 4.38 11.48 -14.44
CA SER A 45 5.78 11.06 -14.26
C SER A 45 6.25 11.13 -12.80
N SER A 46 5.50 11.75 -11.88
CA SER A 46 5.95 11.97 -10.50
C SER A 46 6.24 10.67 -9.75
N LEU A 47 5.28 9.74 -9.73
CA LEU A 47 5.45 8.46 -9.05
C LEU A 47 6.40 7.49 -9.78
N PRO A 48 6.36 7.34 -11.11
CA PRO A 48 7.41 6.59 -11.81
C PRO A 48 8.82 7.06 -11.45
N ASN A 49 9.09 8.36 -11.51
CA ASN A 49 10.41 8.91 -11.15
C ASN A 49 10.77 8.67 -9.67
N LEU A 50 9.79 8.75 -8.76
CA LEU A 50 10.00 8.44 -7.34
C LEU A 50 10.34 6.96 -7.13
N ILE A 51 9.63 6.06 -7.80
CA ILE A 51 9.87 4.61 -7.75
C ILE A 51 11.28 4.29 -8.25
N ASP A 52 11.67 4.84 -9.39
CA ASP A 52 13.00 4.67 -9.95
C ASP A 52 14.07 5.20 -8.98
N PHE A 53 13.85 6.38 -8.40
CA PHE A 53 14.78 6.96 -7.41
C PHE A 53 14.93 6.07 -6.17
N ILE A 54 13.83 5.55 -5.62
CA ILE A 54 13.87 4.65 -4.46
C ILE A 54 14.64 3.37 -4.81
N SER A 55 14.34 2.78 -5.95
CA SER A 55 15.01 1.57 -6.43
C SER A 55 16.52 1.76 -6.61
N ASP A 56 16.93 2.90 -7.18
CA ASP A 56 18.34 3.19 -7.49
C ASP A 56 19.15 3.65 -6.28
N LYS A 57 18.54 4.36 -5.35
CA LYS A 57 19.25 5.08 -4.27
C LYS A 57 19.07 4.47 -2.90
N THR A 58 18.22 3.46 -2.74
CA THR A 58 17.95 2.83 -1.46
C THR A 58 18.00 1.30 -1.56
N ASN A 59 17.98 0.63 -0.41
CA ASN A 59 17.84 -0.83 -0.33
C ASN A 59 16.38 -1.29 -0.17
N ILE A 60 15.41 -0.38 -0.34
CA ILE A 60 13.99 -0.69 -0.23
C ILE A 60 13.59 -1.45 -1.49
N LYS A 61 13.03 -2.64 -1.31
CA LYS A 61 12.39 -3.36 -2.39
C LYS A 61 11.04 -2.73 -2.68
N ILE A 62 10.92 -2.13 -3.85
CA ILE A 62 9.71 -1.44 -4.29
C ILE A 62 9.22 -2.04 -5.59
N GLU A 63 7.90 -2.11 -5.76
CA GLU A 63 7.28 -2.53 -7.02
C GLU A 63 7.54 -1.52 -8.14
N ASN A 64 7.73 -1.99 -9.35
CA ASN A 64 8.20 -1.20 -10.49
C ASN A 64 7.17 -0.20 -11.05
N SER A 65 5.96 -0.18 -10.52
CA SER A 65 4.90 0.72 -10.99
C SER A 65 3.94 1.08 -9.85
N GLU A 66 3.30 2.25 -10.00
CA GLU A 66 2.21 2.67 -9.10
C GLU A 66 0.93 1.87 -9.33
N TYR A 67 0.14 1.72 -8.29
CA TYR A 67 -1.25 1.30 -8.38
C TYR A 67 -2.16 2.51 -8.51
N LYS A 68 -3.32 2.34 -9.16
CA LYS A 68 -4.38 3.36 -9.24
C LYS A 68 -5.64 2.75 -8.64
N ILE A 69 -6.08 3.28 -7.51
CA ILE A 69 -7.15 2.69 -6.72
C ILE A 69 -8.24 3.69 -6.37
N LYS A 70 -9.46 3.20 -6.19
CA LYS A 70 -10.53 3.92 -5.50
C LYS A 70 -10.52 3.52 -4.02
N LEU A 71 -10.90 4.46 -3.16
CA LEU A 71 -10.97 4.20 -1.71
C LEU A 71 -12.00 3.13 -1.32
N THR A 72 -12.99 2.86 -2.17
CA THR A 72 -13.98 1.79 -2.01
C THR A 72 -13.52 0.43 -2.53
N SER A 73 -12.31 0.34 -3.10
CA SER A 73 -11.76 -0.93 -3.59
C SER A 73 -11.32 -1.82 -2.44
N GLU A 74 -11.61 -3.12 -2.54
CA GLU A 74 -11.07 -4.11 -1.59
C GLU A 74 -9.53 -4.15 -1.57
N SER A 75 -8.89 -3.79 -2.70
CA SER A 75 -7.43 -3.72 -2.80
C SER A 75 -6.81 -2.63 -1.94
N LEU A 76 -7.58 -1.63 -1.45
CA LEU A 76 -7.09 -0.53 -0.61
C LEU A 76 -6.19 -1.04 0.53
N TYR A 77 -6.61 -2.12 1.19
CA TYR A 77 -5.92 -2.64 2.37
C TYR A 77 -4.58 -3.35 2.07
N GLY A 78 -4.29 -3.59 0.80
CA GLY A 78 -3.00 -4.09 0.33
C GLY A 78 -1.93 -3.00 0.12
N HIS A 79 -2.31 -1.72 0.26
CA HIS A 79 -1.43 -0.59 -0.03
C HIS A 79 -1.26 0.29 1.21
N THR A 80 -0.08 0.27 1.82
CA THR A 80 0.19 1.05 3.04
C THR A 80 0.63 2.48 2.76
N PHE A 81 1.08 2.79 1.54
CA PHE A 81 1.44 4.14 1.11
C PHE A 81 0.46 4.62 0.04
N LEU A 82 -0.35 5.61 0.42
CA LEU A 82 -1.32 6.25 -0.45
C LEU A 82 -0.80 7.61 -0.93
N TYR A 83 -1.02 7.90 -2.20
CA TYR A 83 -0.66 9.18 -2.83
C TYR A 83 -1.90 9.86 -3.40
N LEU A 84 -2.07 11.12 -3.06
CA LEU A 84 -3.14 11.99 -3.52
C LEU A 84 -2.52 13.24 -4.13
N THR A 85 -2.87 13.57 -5.36
CA THR A 85 -2.38 14.77 -6.05
C THR A 85 -3.43 15.32 -7.00
N GLY A 86 -3.26 16.54 -7.45
CA GLY A 86 -4.04 17.17 -8.51
C GLY A 86 -4.28 18.65 -8.33
N HIS A 87 -5.11 19.18 -9.20
CA HIS A 87 -5.68 20.53 -9.16
C HIS A 87 -7.19 20.45 -8.95
N GLY A 88 -7.77 21.48 -8.35
CA GLY A 88 -9.22 21.62 -8.21
C GLY A 88 -9.82 20.83 -7.05
N ASN A 89 -11.10 20.50 -7.16
CA ASN A 89 -11.85 19.99 -6.03
C ASN A 89 -11.67 18.50 -5.81
N ILE A 90 -11.51 18.13 -4.55
CA ILE A 90 -11.57 16.76 -4.08
C ILE A 90 -12.91 16.54 -3.39
N ARG A 91 -13.59 15.46 -3.72
CA ARG A 91 -14.81 15.05 -3.03
C ARG A 91 -14.77 13.56 -2.74
N PHE A 92 -14.91 13.24 -1.48
CA PHE A 92 -15.09 11.86 -1.01
C PHE A 92 -16.52 11.66 -0.53
N SER A 93 -17.08 10.50 -0.84
CA SER A 93 -18.33 10.04 -0.22
C SER A 93 -18.09 9.64 1.24
N ASP A 94 -19.18 9.51 2.02
CA ASP A 94 -19.08 9.04 3.41
C ASP A 94 -18.44 7.65 3.51
N GLU A 95 -18.70 6.79 2.53
CA GLU A 95 -18.09 5.47 2.44
C GLU A 95 -16.56 5.58 2.22
N GLU A 96 -16.12 6.41 1.29
CA GLU A 96 -14.70 6.66 1.02
C GLU A 96 -13.98 7.27 2.22
N ILE A 97 -14.63 8.23 2.92
CA ILE A 97 -14.11 8.83 4.16
C ILE A 97 -13.95 7.75 5.23
N GLY A 98 -14.96 6.90 5.40
CA GLY A 98 -14.91 5.79 6.36
C GLY A 98 -13.79 4.80 6.05
N ALA A 99 -13.65 4.41 4.80
CA ALA A 99 -12.60 3.47 4.35
C ALA A 99 -11.21 4.06 4.56
N LEU A 100 -10.97 5.31 4.14
CA LEU A 100 -9.68 5.99 4.31
C LEU A 100 -9.33 6.15 5.79
N ARG A 101 -10.27 6.61 6.62
CA ARG A 101 -10.07 6.75 8.08
C ARG A 101 -9.67 5.41 8.71
N ASN A 102 -10.41 4.36 8.43
CA ASN A 102 -10.13 3.03 8.97
C ASN A 102 -8.75 2.51 8.53
N HIS A 103 -8.37 2.79 7.30
CA HIS A 103 -7.08 2.38 6.77
C HIS A 103 -5.91 3.13 7.43
N LEU A 104 -6.03 4.44 7.58
CA LEU A 104 -5.03 5.28 8.27
C LEU A 104 -4.89 4.90 9.76
N LEU A 105 -6.00 4.62 10.44
CA LEU A 105 -5.97 4.15 11.84
C LEU A 105 -5.28 2.79 12.01
N LYS A 106 -5.22 1.98 10.95
CA LYS A 106 -4.48 0.71 10.92
C LYS A 106 -3.00 0.87 10.57
N GLY A 107 -2.52 2.10 10.38
CA GLY A 107 -1.11 2.40 10.14
C GLY A 107 -0.72 2.68 8.70
N ALA A 108 -1.68 2.85 7.79
CA ALA A 108 -1.39 3.35 6.45
C ALA A 108 -0.95 4.82 6.51
N PHE A 109 -0.22 5.25 5.48
CA PHE A 109 0.27 6.61 5.30
C PHE A 109 -0.35 7.25 4.07
N LEU A 110 -0.77 8.51 4.18
CA LEU A 110 -1.26 9.32 3.08
C LEU A 110 -0.31 10.49 2.82
N HIS A 111 0.25 10.57 1.62
CA HIS A 111 0.92 11.74 1.09
C HIS A 111 -0.04 12.51 0.18
N ALA A 112 -0.35 13.74 0.53
CA ALA A 112 -1.14 14.65 -0.29
C ALA A 112 -0.24 15.75 -0.85
N ASP A 113 -0.22 15.88 -2.16
CA ASP A 113 0.58 16.84 -2.91
C ASP A 113 -0.34 17.79 -3.67
N ASP A 114 -0.42 19.03 -3.19
CA ASP A 114 -1.28 20.07 -3.77
C ASP A 114 -0.56 20.77 -4.92
N ASN A 115 -1.02 20.54 -6.14
CA ASN A 115 -0.49 21.14 -7.36
C ASN A 115 -1.09 22.51 -7.70
N TYR A 116 -1.50 23.28 -6.73
CA TYR A 116 -2.25 24.53 -6.81
C TYR A 116 -3.78 24.38 -6.69
N GLY A 117 -4.29 24.73 -5.55
CA GLY A 117 -5.72 24.94 -5.32
C GLY A 117 -6.52 23.66 -5.26
N MET A 118 -6.01 22.67 -4.60
CA MET A 118 -6.75 21.50 -4.17
C MET A 118 -7.68 21.92 -3.01
N HIS A 119 -9.02 21.74 -3.13
CA HIS A 119 -10.03 22.18 -2.18
C HIS A 119 -10.96 21.05 -1.77
#